data_7d90e1a17977284a3df360154824b1b0
#
_entry.id   7d90e1a17977284a3df360154824b1b0
#
_cell.length_a   1.000
_cell.length_b   1.000
_cell.length_c   1.000
_cell.angle_alpha   90.00
_cell.angle_beta   90.00
_cell.angle_gamma   90.00
#
_symmetry.space_group_name_H-M   'P 1'
#
loop_
_entity.id
_entity.type
_entity.pdbx_description
1 polymer ?
#
loop_
_entity_poly.entity_id
_entity_poly.type
_entity_poly.pdbx_seq_one_letter_code
_entity_poly.pdbx_strand_id
1 'polypeptide(L)'
;MNTKSPSRQHNGEPMSRTKRSAPEAATEAILRHWREAVPNDRLAHLVKDVMRGLGRALQMRLTEYAVSFGHWTFLRILWETDGLTQRELSEQAGVMEPTTFSALKALEKLGYVTRRRLPDSRKKIYVFLTPKGRALKGKLVPLAEEVNEIAVRGAPSTDIAATRRTLLVMIENLARDEIDSARKRRRIPSTRELARLVAQASARTRGRKRAAG
;
A
#
# COMPACT_ATOMS: atom_id res chain seq x y z
N MET A 1 -23.78 76.93 11.26
CA MET A 1 -23.99 76.08 10.04
C MET A 1 -23.36 74.74 10.31
N ASN A 2 -24.21 73.73 10.40
CA ASN A 2 -23.89 72.43 10.93
C ASN A 2 -23.82 71.43 9.74
N THR A 3 -22.65 70.85 9.47
CA THR A 3 -22.52 69.80 8.48
C THR A 3 -21.99 68.52 9.13
N LYS A 4 -22.92 67.59 9.40
CA LYS A 4 -22.66 66.20 9.80
C LYS A 4 -22.09 65.39 8.62
N SER A 5 -20.90 64.78 8.81
CA SER A 5 -20.41 63.71 7.93
C SER A 5 -21.04 62.37 8.32
N PRO A 6 -21.41 61.52 7.36
CA PRO A 6 -21.95 60.21 7.66
C PRO A 6 -20.83 59.20 7.87
N SER A 7 -20.93 58.46 8.99
CA SER A 7 -20.11 57.28 9.31
C SER A 7 -20.36 56.17 8.34
N ARG A 8 -19.33 55.72 7.63
CA ARG A 8 -19.36 54.47 6.85
C ARG A 8 -19.23 53.30 7.81
N GLN A 9 -20.31 52.56 7.98
CA GLN A 9 -20.29 51.21 8.57
C GLN A 9 -19.59 50.28 7.60
N HIS A 10 -18.45 49.71 8.02
CA HIS A 10 -17.78 48.61 7.33
C HIS A 10 -18.49 47.32 7.70
N ASN A 11 -19.36 46.84 6.82
CA ASN A 11 -19.92 45.50 6.91
C ASN A 11 -18.78 44.49 6.62
N GLY A 12 -18.24 43.90 7.67
CA GLY A 12 -17.37 42.73 7.55
C GLY A 12 -18.18 41.55 7.10
N GLU A 13 -18.07 41.19 5.81
CA GLU A 13 -18.56 39.92 5.31
C GLU A 13 -17.84 38.77 6.04
N PRO A 14 -18.57 37.76 6.52
CA PRO A 14 -17.92 36.57 7.11
C PRO A 14 -17.17 35.83 6.01
N MET A 15 -15.83 35.72 6.18
CA MET A 15 -14.98 34.91 5.32
C MET A 15 -15.64 33.51 5.10
N SER A 16 -16.03 33.26 3.88
CA SER A 16 -16.55 31.97 3.42
C SER A 16 -15.60 30.85 3.83
N ARG A 17 -16.04 30.02 4.73
CA ARG A 17 -15.37 28.81 5.17
C ARG A 17 -15.34 27.84 3.98
N THR A 18 -14.27 27.88 3.17
CA THR A 18 -14.06 27.00 2.03
C THR A 18 -14.25 25.55 2.50
N LYS A 19 -15.26 24.87 1.98
CA LYS A 19 -15.50 23.45 2.28
C LYS A 19 -14.30 22.64 1.78
N ARG A 20 -13.51 22.13 2.73
CA ARG A 20 -12.36 21.27 2.43
C ARG A 20 -12.82 20.02 1.67
N SER A 21 -12.00 19.57 0.73
CA SER A 21 -12.28 18.33 0.01
C SER A 21 -12.20 17.11 0.95
N ALA A 22 -12.95 16.04 0.64
CA ALA A 22 -12.91 14.81 1.43
C ALA A 22 -11.50 14.20 1.61
N PRO A 23 -10.59 14.24 0.61
CA PRO A 23 -9.20 13.82 0.77
C PRO A 23 -8.40 14.68 1.76
N GLU A 24 -8.60 16.00 1.76
CA GLU A 24 -7.94 16.92 2.70
C GLU A 24 -8.38 16.65 4.14
N ALA A 25 -9.68 16.51 4.36
CA ALA A 25 -10.24 16.19 5.68
C ALA A 25 -9.69 14.86 6.24
N ALA A 26 -9.57 13.83 5.40
CA ALA A 26 -9.00 12.54 5.79
C ALA A 26 -7.50 12.67 6.15
N THR A 27 -6.74 13.44 5.40
CA THR A 27 -5.32 13.69 5.66
C THR A 27 -5.12 14.47 6.97
N GLU A 28 -5.92 15.49 7.21
CA GLU A 28 -5.88 16.24 8.47
C GLU A 28 -6.27 15.38 9.70
N ALA A 29 -7.24 14.50 9.56
CA ALA A 29 -7.61 13.57 10.63
C ALA A 29 -6.44 12.65 11.01
N ILE A 30 -5.68 12.16 10.03
CA ILE A 30 -4.48 11.36 10.26
C ILE A 30 -3.40 12.18 10.97
N LEU A 31 -3.13 13.39 10.48
CA LEU A 31 -2.13 14.28 11.11
C LEU A 31 -2.50 14.63 12.55
N ARG A 32 -3.79 14.87 12.83
CA ARG A 32 -4.29 15.11 14.18
C ARG A 32 -4.07 13.88 15.06
N HIS A 33 -4.48 12.71 14.61
CA HIS A 33 -4.27 11.45 15.33
C HIS A 33 -2.81 11.28 15.76
N TRP A 34 -1.85 11.48 14.85
CA TRP A 34 -0.43 11.32 15.16
C TRP A 34 0.19 12.47 15.97
N ARG A 35 -0.37 13.68 15.96
CA ARG A 35 0.03 14.77 16.86
C ARG A 35 -0.42 14.53 18.29
N GLU A 36 -1.57 13.87 18.46
CA GLU A 36 -2.19 13.55 19.75
C GLU A 36 -1.83 12.14 20.22
N ALA A 37 -1.10 11.36 19.39
CA ALA A 37 -0.72 9.98 19.71
C ALA A 37 0.11 9.90 20.98
N VAL A 38 -0.29 9.00 21.84
CA VAL A 38 0.43 8.71 23.07
C VAL A 38 1.80 8.12 22.71
N PRO A 39 2.89 8.41 23.45
CA PRO A 39 4.25 7.89 23.18
C PRO A 39 4.37 6.38 23.04
N ASN A 40 3.35 5.63 23.46
CA ASN A 40 3.29 4.17 23.44
C ASN A 40 2.46 3.58 22.30
N ASP A 41 2.12 4.36 21.27
CA ASP A 41 1.38 3.80 20.14
C ASP A 41 2.24 2.76 19.38
N ARG A 42 1.57 1.71 18.91
CA ARG A 42 2.28 0.55 18.36
C ARG A 42 2.98 0.93 17.06
N LEU A 43 4.29 0.66 16.98
CA LEU A 43 5.10 0.91 15.78
C LEU A 43 4.47 0.37 14.49
N ALA A 44 3.74 -0.76 14.58
CA ALA A 44 3.00 -1.32 13.45
C ALA A 44 1.93 -0.37 12.88
N HIS A 45 1.30 0.48 13.70
CA HIS A 45 0.32 1.48 13.22
C HIS A 45 1.02 2.60 12.44
N LEU A 46 2.18 3.08 12.94
CA LEU A 46 3.01 4.06 12.21
C LEU A 46 3.44 3.51 10.86
N VAL A 47 3.98 2.30 10.83
CA VAL A 47 4.40 1.64 9.58
C VAL A 47 3.24 1.52 8.60
N LYS A 48 2.06 1.10 9.07
CA LYS A 48 0.83 1.00 8.24
C LYS A 48 0.46 2.35 7.63
N ASP A 49 0.48 3.43 8.43
CA ASP A 49 0.07 4.75 7.94
C ASP A 49 1.12 5.38 7.02
N VAL A 50 2.42 5.15 7.28
CA VAL A 50 3.50 5.50 6.35
C VAL A 50 3.33 4.78 5.02
N MET A 51 3.12 3.45 5.04
CA MET A 51 2.89 2.66 3.82
C MET A 51 1.69 3.16 3.02
N ARG A 52 0.60 3.53 3.70
CA ARG A 52 -0.58 4.12 3.04
C ARG A 52 -0.26 5.46 2.40
N GLY A 53 0.51 6.32 3.07
CA GLY A 53 0.94 7.62 2.54
C GLY A 53 1.83 7.48 1.31
N LEU A 54 2.88 6.64 1.40
CA LEU A 54 3.77 6.32 0.29
C LEU A 54 3.02 5.75 -0.91
N GLY A 55 2.12 4.78 -0.65
CA GLY A 55 1.31 4.16 -1.69
C GLY A 55 0.41 5.16 -2.43
N ARG A 56 -0.23 6.10 -1.73
CA ARG A 56 -1.03 7.16 -2.35
C ARG A 56 -0.19 8.14 -3.15
N ALA A 57 0.93 8.61 -2.58
CA ALA A 57 1.81 9.55 -3.25
C ALA A 57 2.41 8.97 -4.54
N LEU A 58 2.80 7.69 -4.50
CA LEU A 58 3.30 7.00 -5.68
C LEU A 58 2.18 6.71 -6.68
N GLN A 59 0.98 6.28 -6.23
CA GLN A 59 -0.16 6.02 -7.12
C GLN A 59 -0.53 7.26 -7.96
N MET A 60 -0.53 8.45 -7.37
CA MET A 60 -0.82 9.69 -8.11
C MET A 60 0.14 9.87 -9.30
N ARG A 61 1.43 9.60 -9.11
CA ARG A 61 2.46 9.70 -10.16
C ARG A 61 2.38 8.60 -11.20
N LEU A 62 2.11 7.37 -10.76
CA LEU A 62 2.00 6.20 -11.64
C LEU A 62 0.79 6.27 -12.58
N THR A 63 -0.24 7.05 -12.23
CA THR A 63 -1.49 7.18 -13.02
C THR A 63 -1.22 7.68 -14.43
N GLU A 64 -0.24 8.54 -14.63
CA GLU A 64 0.17 9.05 -15.96
C GLU A 64 0.63 7.94 -16.92
N TYR A 65 1.08 6.82 -16.36
CA TYR A 65 1.55 5.64 -17.11
C TYR A 65 0.53 4.50 -17.14
N ALA A 66 -0.70 4.75 -16.69
CA ALA A 66 -1.74 3.73 -16.51
C ALA A 66 -1.30 2.55 -15.61
N VAL A 67 -0.37 2.81 -14.68
CA VAL A 67 0.17 1.82 -13.74
C VAL A 67 -0.46 2.06 -12.36
N SER A 68 -1.03 1.01 -11.76
CA SER A 68 -1.45 1.05 -10.37
C SER A 68 -0.29 0.72 -9.43
N PHE A 69 -0.41 1.07 -8.15
CA PHE A 69 0.56 0.68 -7.13
C PHE A 69 0.75 -0.85 -7.05
N GLY A 70 -0.33 -1.63 -7.24
CA GLY A 70 -0.24 -3.09 -7.35
C GLY A 70 0.56 -3.55 -8.59
N HIS A 71 0.37 -2.89 -9.74
CA HIS A 71 1.15 -3.16 -10.95
C HIS A 71 2.63 -2.82 -10.75
N TRP A 72 2.93 -1.70 -10.09
CA TRP A 72 4.29 -1.28 -9.74
C TRP A 72 5.04 -2.37 -8.96
N THR A 73 4.39 -3.02 -8.00
CA THR A 73 4.99 -4.09 -7.19
C THR A 73 5.52 -5.23 -8.08
N PHE A 74 4.73 -5.69 -9.05
CA PHE A 74 5.14 -6.75 -9.97
C PHE A 74 6.22 -6.30 -10.95
N LEU A 75 6.11 -5.09 -11.48
CA LEU A 75 7.13 -4.54 -12.38
C LEU A 75 8.47 -4.40 -11.66
N ARG A 76 8.48 -3.94 -10.41
CA ARG A 76 9.69 -3.82 -9.60
C ARG A 76 10.40 -5.16 -9.42
N ILE A 77 9.64 -6.20 -9.12
CA ILE A 77 10.18 -7.57 -8.98
C ILE A 77 10.78 -8.05 -10.32
N LEU A 78 10.05 -7.86 -11.41
CA LEU A 78 10.50 -8.29 -12.74
C LEU A 78 11.70 -7.50 -13.27
N TRP A 79 11.88 -6.24 -12.86
CA TRP A 79 13.09 -5.47 -13.21
C TRP A 79 14.34 -5.97 -12.48
N GLU A 80 14.20 -6.67 -11.37
CA GLU A 80 15.31 -7.31 -10.65
C GLU A 80 15.53 -8.73 -11.15
N THR A 81 14.44 -9.48 -11.37
CA THR A 81 14.50 -10.88 -11.84
C THR A 81 13.40 -11.12 -12.86
N ASP A 82 13.77 -11.12 -14.15
CA ASP A 82 12.84 -11.40 -15.25
C ASP A 82 12.62 -12.91 -15.42
N GLY A 83 11.48 -13.30 -15.95
CA GLY A 83 11.19 -14.70 -16.24
C GLY A 83 10.75 -15.52 -15.02
N LEU A 84 10.15 -14.90 -14.03
CA LEU A 84 9.56 -15.58 -12.89
C LEU A 84 8.22 -16.25 -13.26
N THR A 85 7.88 -17.33 -12.57
CA THR A 85 6.54 -17.92 -12.65
C THR A 85 5.53 -17.03 -11.92
N GLN A 86 4.26 -17.17 -12.28
CA GLN A 86 3.17 -16.45 -11.60
C GLN A 86 3.14 -16.74 -10.09
N ARG A 87 3.47 -17.97 -9.68
CA ARG A 87 3.53 -18.37 -8.28
C ARG A 87 4.67 -17.65 -7.54
N GLU A 88 5.89 -17.66 -8.11
CA GLU A 88 7.04 -16.96 -7.53
C GLU A 88 6.78 -15.46 -7.39
N LEU A 89 6.10 -14.86 -8.38
CA LEU A 89 5.67 -13.46 -8.31
C LEU A 89 4.66 -13.21 -7.19
N SER A 90 3.71 -14.15 -6.97
CA SER A 90 2.76 -14.06 -5.84
C SER A 90 3.46 -14.11 -4.50
N GLU A 91 4.40 -15.04 -4.35
CA GLU A 91 5.18 -15.24 -3.14
C GLU A 91 6.05 -14.01 -2.84
N GLN A 92 6.79 -13.48 -3.84
CA GLN A 92 7.63 -12.29 -3.66
C GLN A 92 6.82 -11.01 -3.42
N ALA A 93 5.65 -10.87 -4.04
CA ALA A 93 4.78 -9.72 -3.85
C ALA A 93 3.97 -9.80 -2.53
N GLY A 94 3.95 -10.93 -1.85
CA GLY A 94 3.17 -11.15 -0.64
C GLY A 94 1.66 -11.09 -0.87
N VAL A 95 1.18 -11.48 -2.07
CA VAL A 95 -0.24 -11.42 -2.43
C VAL A 95 -0.75 -12.78 -2.91
N MET A 96 -2.07 -12.95 -2.88
CA MET A 96 -2.71 -14.19 -3.32
C MET A 96 -2.62 -14.36 -4.86
N GLU A 97 -2.48 -15.61 -5.33
CA GLU A 97 -2.38 -15.93 -6.77
C GLU A 97 -3.49 -15.32 -7.65
N PRO A 98 -4.78 -15.26 -7.24
CA PRO A 98 -5.82 -14.60 -8.03
C PRO A 98 -5.56 -13.10 -8.23
N THR A 99 -5.00 -12.41 -7.23
CA THR A 99 -4.60 -10.99 -7.33
C THR A 99 -3.48 -10.83 -8.34
N THR A 100 -2.46 -11.69 -8.25
CA THR A 100 -1.35 -11.74 -9.21
C THR A 100 -1.84 -11.97 -10.62
N PHE A 101 -2.72 -12.97 -10.82
CA PHE A 101 -3.30 -13.25 -12.13
C PHE A 101 -3.99 -12.03 -12.76
N SER A 102 -4.82 -11.35 -11.98
CA SER A 102 -5.55 -10.16 -12.43
C SER A 102 -4.60 -9.01 -12.80
N ALA A 103 -3.58 -8.76 -11.98
CA ALA A 103 -2.58 -7.73 -12.22
C ALA A 103 -1.73 -8.04 -13.48
N LEU A 104 -1.28 -9.28 -13.62
CA LEU A 104 -0.49 -9.71 -14.79
C LEU A 104 -1.29 -9.63 -16.08
N LYS A 105 -2.59 -9.98 -16.05
CA LYS A 105 -3.48 -9.82 -17.20
C LYS A 105 -3.62 -8.36 -17.63
N ALA A 106 -3.70 -7.45 -16.66
CA ALA A 106 -3.74 -6.00 -16.94
C ALA A 106 -2.41 -5.49 -17.50
N LEU A 107 -1.27 -5.89 -16.93
CA LEU A 107 0.07 -5.54 -17.40
C LEU A 107 0.34 -6.07 -18.82
N GLU A 108 -0.15 -7.27 -19.14
CA GLU A 108 -0.06 -7.86 -20.46
C GLU A 108 -0.90 -7.05 -21.48
N LYS A 109 -2.14 -6.66 -21.11
CA LYS A 109 -3.00 -5.79 -21.93
C LYS A 109 -2.34 -4.41 -22.21
N LEU A 110 -1.59 -3.88 -21.24
CA LEU A 110 -0.82 -2.65 -21.39
C LEU A 110 0.46 -2.84 -22.24
N GLY A 111 0.81 -4.09 -22.56
CA GLY A 111 2.00 -4.43 -23.32
C GLY A 111 3.30 -4.31 -22.52
N TYR A 112 3.26 -4.36 -21.19
CA TYR A 112 4.45 -4.28 -20.33
C TYR A 112 5.05 -5.64 -20.03
N VAL A 113 4.25 -6.70 -20.01
CA VAL A 113 4.69 -8.07 -19.81
C VAL A 113 4.11 -8.99 -20.87
N THR A 114 4.71 -10.16 -21.02
CA THR A 114 4.18 -11.29 -21.80
C THR A 114 4.22 -12.53 -20.93
N ARG A 115 3.22 -13.39 -21.07
CA ARG A 115 3.13 -14.66 -20.36
C ARG A 115 3.28 -15.80 -21.32
N ARG A 116 4.23 -16.69 -21.08
CA ARG A 116 4.48 -17.84 -21.96
C ARG A 116 4.85 -19.10 -21.17
N ARG A 117 4.62 -20.24 -21.79
CA ARG A 117 5.13 -21.53 -21.33
C ARG A 117 6.50 -21.76 -21.96
N LEU A 118 7.42 -22.32 -21.19
CA LEU A 118 8.73 -22.73 -21.73
C LEU A 118 8.64 -24.19 -22.21
N PRO A 119 9.43 -24.56 -23.22
CA PRO A 119 9.45 -25.92 -23.79
C PRO A 119 9.63 -26.99 -22.71
N ASP A 120 10.55 -26.75 -21.77
CA ASP A 120 10.94 -27.68 -20.71
C ASP A 120 9.99 -27.67 -19.51
N SER A 121 8.98 -26.78 -19.49
CA SER A 121 8.04 -26.66 -18.38
C SER A 121 6.63 -26.29 -18.82
N ARG A 122 5.96 -27.22 -19.51
CA ARG A 122 4.61 -27.02 -20.06
C ARG A 122 3.53 -26.70 -19.04
N LYS A 123 3.74 -27.03 -17.75
CA LYS A 123 2.76 -26.79 -16.68
C LYS A 123 2.85 -25.41 -16.06
N LYS A 124 3.99 -24.71 -16.19
CA LYS A 124 4.23 -23.41 -15.56
C LYS A 124 4.09 -22.27 -16.58
N ILE A 125 3.50 -21.18 -16.15
CA ILE A 125 3.42 -19.92 -16.92
C ILE A 125 4.49 -18.99 -16.37
N TYR A 126 5.40 -18.58 -17.22
CA TYR A 126 6.47 -17.63 -16.93
C TYR A 126 6.10 -16.24 -17.44
N VAL A 127 6.51 -15.22 -16.72
CA VAL A 127 6.22 -13.81 -16.99
C VAL A 127 7.52 -13.12 -17.35
N PHE A 128 7.53 -12.45 -18.48
CA PHE A 128 8.69 -11.72 -19.00
C PHE A 128 8.32 -10.28 -19.29
N LEU A 129 9.24 -9.37 -19.02
CA LEU A 129 9.12 -7.98 -19.46
C LEU A 129 9.21 -7.89 -20.97
N THR A 130 8.37 -7.07 -21.57
CA THR A 130 8.56 -6.62 -22.95
C THR A 130 9.64 -5.53 -23.03
N PRO A 131 10.14 -5.15 -24.21
CA PRO A 131 11.00 -3.96 -24.35
C PRO A 131 10.35 -2.70 -23.75
N LYS A 132 9.03 -2.53 -23.95
CA LYS A 132 8.24 -1.44 -23.37
C LYS A 132 8.22 -1.50 -21.82
N GLY A 133 8.04 -2.70 -21.25
CA GLY A 133 8.06 -2.90 -19.81
C GLY A 133 9.45 -2.65 -19.20
N ARG A 134 10.52 -3.02 -19.88
CA ARG A 134 11.90 -2.71 -19.47
C ARG A 134 12.17 -1.20 -19.49
N ALA A 135 11.81 -0.52 -20.58
CA ALA A 135 12.01 0.92 -20.71
C ALA A 135 11.23 1.73 -19.66
N LEU A 136 10.12 1.18 -19.15
CA LEU A 136 9.31 1.83 -18.14
C LEU A 136 10.06 2.02 -16.81
N LYS A 137 11.06 1.17 -16.50
CA LYS A 137 11.91 1.28 -15.30
C LYS A 137 12.51 2.68 -15.17
N GLY A 138 13.12 3.20 -16.23
CA GLY A 138 13.75 4.52 -16.23
C GLY A 138 12.78 5.69 -16.02
N LYS A 139 11.48 5.46 -16.22
CA LYS A 139 10.44 6.47 -16.00
C LYS A 139 9.82 6.39 -14.60
N LEU A 140 9.60 5.18 -14.10
CA LEU A 140 8.85 5.00 -12.86
C LEU A 140 9.72 4.94 -11.60
N VAL A 141 10.98 4.48 -11.70
CA VAL A 141 11.89 4.44 -10.55
C VAL A 141 12.15 5.85 -10.00
N PRO A 142 12.46 6.87 -10.81
CA PRO A 142 12.64 8.23 -10.32
C PRO A 142 11.41 8.79 -9.58
N LEU A 143 10.20 8.42 -9.98
CA LEU A 143 8.97 8.82 -9.28
C LEU A 143 8.88 8.21 -7.87
N ALA A 144 9.33 6.98 -7.70
CA ALA A 144 9.38 6.34 -6.40
C ALA A 144 10.48 6.93 -5.52
N GLU A 145 11.63 7.28 -6.10
CA GLU A 145 12.73 7.98 -5.42
C GLU A 145 12.27 9.34 -4.92
N GLU A 146 11.60 10.15 -5.75
CA GLU A 146 11.00 11.42 -5.37
C GLU A 146 10.03 11.28 -4.19
N VAL A 147 9.18 10.27 -4.20
CA VAL A 147 8.24 10.00 -3.09
C VAL A 147 9.01 9.67 -1.80
N ASN A 148 10.09 8.90 -1.88
CA ASN A 148 10.93 8.61 -0.73
C ASN A 148 11.61 9.87 -0.16
N GLU A 149 12.14 10.75 -1.04
CA GLU A 149 12.73 12.02 -0.64
C GLU A 149 11.71 12.93 0.08
N ILE A 150 10.49 13.00 -0.47
CA ILE A 150 9.40 13.76 0.17
C ILE A 150 9.07 13.18 1.54
N ALA A 151 9.03 11.85 1.66
CA ALA A 151 8.65 11.17 2.90
C ALA A 151 9.63 11.40 4.05
N VAL A 152 10.93 11.59 3.75
CA VAL A 152 11.97 11.80 4.77
C VAL A 152 12.41 13.26 4.89
N ARG A 153 11.75 14.18 4.18
CA ARG A 153 12.13 15.59 4.18
C ARG A 153 12.09 16.17 5.58
N GLY A 154 13.20 16.79 5.98
CA GLY A 154 13.36 17.40 7.31
C GLY A 154 13.79 16.43 8.42
N ALA A 155 13.91 15.15 8.13
CA ALA A 155 14.49 14.19 9.09
C ALA A 155 16.03 14.20 9.00
N PRO A 156 16.75 14.15 10.12
CA PRO A 156 18.20 14.00 10.14
C PRO A 156 18.64 12.68 9.48
N SER A 157 19.76 12.70 8.77
CA SER A 157 20.30 11.50 8.10
C SER A 157 20.59 10.35 9.08
N THR A 158 20.99 10.67 10.31
CA THR A 158 21.19 9.70 11.40
C THR A 158 19.89 8.96 11.74
N ASP A 159 18.76 9.67 11.80
CA ASP A 159 17.46 9.10 12.14
C ASP A 159 16.90 8.27 11.00
N ILE A 160 17.12 8.69 9.76
CA ILE A 160 16.79 7.91 8.57
C ILE A 160 17.57 6.59 8.59
N ALA A 161 18.88 6.64 8.88
CA ALA A 161 19.72 5.45 8.97
C ALA A 161 19.30 4.54 10.14
N ALA A 162 18.95 5.09 11.30
CA ALA A 162 18.45 4.34 12.44
C ALA A 162 17.11 3.67 12.13
N THR A 163 16.17 4.40 11.52
CA THR A 163 14.88 3.88 11.10
C THR A 163 15.05 2.73 10.11
N ARG A 164 15.94 2.88 9.11
CA ARG A 164 16.26 1.81 8.16
C ARG A 164 16.76 0.55 8.86
N ARG A 165 17.70 0.68 9.80
CA ARG A 165 18.21 -0.47 10.58
C ARG A 165 17.09 -1.15 11.35
N THR A 166 16.25 -0.40 12.04
CA THR A 166 15.12 -0.93 12.82
C THR A 166 14.14 -1.69 11.92
N LEU A 167 13.76 -1.13 10.77
CA LEU A 167 12.87 -1.79 9.82
C LEU A 167 13.47 -3.09 9.27
N LEU A 168 14.77 -3.13 9.00
CA LEU A 168 15.45 -4.36 8.56
C LEU A 168 15.41 -5.45 9.63
N VAL A 169 15.65 -5.11 10.90
CA VAL A 169 15.54 -6.04 12.04
C VAL A 169 14.09 -6.55 12.17
N MET A 170 13.10 -5.68 12.01
CA MET A 170 11.69 -6.09 12.03
C MET A 170 11.35 -7.07 10.91
N ILE A 171 11.80 -6.81 9.68
CA ILE A 171 11.60 -7.69 8.53
C ILE A 171 12.23 -9.07 8.80
N GLU A 172 13.45 -9.10 9.29
CA GLU A 172 14.18 -10.34 9.60
C GLU A 172 13.48 -11.15 10.70
N ASN A 173 13.07 -10.52 11.79
CA ASN A 173 12.38 -11.19 12.89
C ASN A 173 11.03 -11.77 12.45
N LEU A 174 10.26 -11.01 11.66
CA LEU A 174 8.97 -11.48 11.13
C LEU A 174 9.15 -12.64 10.14
N ALA A 175 10.18 -12.59 9.28
CA ALA A 175 10.50 -13.69 8.39
C ALA A 175 10.89 -14.97 9.14
N ARG A 176 11.66 -14.85 10.22
CA ARG A 176 11.99 -15.99 11.11
C ARG A 176 10.75 -16.56 11.78
N ASP A 177 9.87 -15.70 12.31
CA ASP A 177 8.59 -16.16 12.92
C ASP A 177 7.71 -16.89 11.91
N GLU A 178 7.66 -16.43 10.65
CA GLU A 178 6.92 -17.10 9.58
C GLU A 178 7.47 -18.50 9.29
N ILE A 179 8.80 -18.65 9.20
CA ILE A 179 9.47 -19.94 9.02
C ILE A 179 9.17 -20.89 10.19
N ASP A 180 9.25 -20.40 11.42
CA ASP A 180 8.98 -21.20 12.61
C ASP A 180 7.48 -21.56 12.73
N SER A 181 6.61 -20.66 12.33
CA SER A 181 5.17 -20.91 12.26
C SER A 181 4.85 -21.99 11.21
N ALA A 182 5.51 -21.97 10.05
CA ALA A 182 5.36 -22.99 9.02
C ALA A 182 5.82 -24.38 9.53
N ARG A 183 6.95 -24.45 10.24
CA ARG A 183 7.44 -25.68 10.90
C ARG A 183 6.44 -26.23 11.92
N LYS A 184 5.73 -25.35 12.64
CA LYS A 184 4.66 -25.70 13.58
C LYS A 184 3.31 -25.94 12.89
N ARG A 185 3.26 -26.05 11.56
CA ARG A 185 2.05 -26.17 10.72
C ARG A 185 1.05 -25.01 10.90
N ARG A 186 1.48 -23.89 11.42
CA ARG A 186 0.71 -22.65 11.42
C ARG A 186 0.91 -21.98 10.06
N ARG A 187 -0.14 -21.90 9.27
CA ARG A 187 -0.10 -21.26 7.95
C ARG A 187 -1.18 -20.19 7.84
N ILE A 188 -0.96 -19.23 6.98
CA ILE A 188 -2.00 -18.27 6.63
C ILE A 188 -3.14 -19.04 5.96
N PRO A 189 -4.37 -19.03 6.52
CA PRO A 189 -5.49 -19.74 5.92
C PRO A 189 -5.86 -19.09 4.58
N SER A 190 -6.25 -19.90 3.61
CA SER A 190 -6.80 -19.38 2.36
C SER A 190 -8.08 -18.57 2.63
N THR A 191 -8.45 -17.67 1.73
CA THR A 191 -9.70 -16.88 1.84
C THR A 191 -10.93 -17.77 2.06
N ARG A 192 -10.95 -18.94 1.42
CA ARG A 192 -12.04 -19.93 1.55
C ARG A 192 -12.05 -20.57 2.95
N GLU A 193 -10.88 -20.90 3.50
CA GLU A 193 -10.75 -21.44 4.86
C GLU A 193 -11.13 -20.40 5.90
N LEU A 194 -10.68 -19.14 5.72
CA LEU A 194 -11.04 -18.03 6.59
C LEU A 194 -12.56 -17.80 6.60
N ALA A 195 -13.20 -17.81 5.44
CA ALA A 195 -14.67 -17.70 5.35
C ALA A 195 -15.39 -18.83 6.10
N ARG A 196 -14.89 -20.08 6.01
CA ARG A 196 -15.43 -21.22 6.78
C ARG A 196 -15.26 -21.03 8.29
N LEU A 197 -14.07 -20.60 8.73
CA LEU A 197 -13.79 -20.35 10.16
C LEU A 197 -14.71 -19.26 10.72
N VAL A 198 -14.91 -18.16 9.98
CA VAL A 198 -15.82 -17.07 10.36
C VAL A 198 -17.27 -17.57 10.46
N ALA A 199 -17.74 -18.37 9.49
CA ALA A 199 -19.07 -18.95 9.50
C ALA A 199 -19.28 -19.88 10.71
N GLN A 200 -18.29 -20.73 11.03
CA GLN A 200 -18.34 -21.61 12.20
C GLN A 200 -18.34 -20.84 13.53
N ALA A 201 -17.52 -19.79 13.67
CA ALA A 201 -17.51 -18.94 14.84
C ALA A 201 -18.85 -18.24 15.05
N SER A 202 -19.44 -17.71 13.98
CA SER A 202 -20.76 -17.07 14.01
C SER A 202 -21.90 -18.03 14.39
N ALA A 203 -21.84 -19.29 13.97
CA ALA A 203 -22.81 -20.32 14.33
C ALA A 203 -22.71 -20.68 15.81
N ARG A 204 -21.49 -20.84 16.35
CA ARG A 204 -21.25 -21.10 17.78
C ARG A 204 -21.80 -19.97 18.68
N THR A 205 -21.62 -18.73 18.29
CA THR A 205 -22.11 -17.55 19.03
C THR A 205 -23.63 -17.51 19.04
N ARG A 206 -24.31 -17.85 17.93
CA ARG A 206 -25.78 -17.95 17.86
C ARG A 206 -26.34 -19.12 18.68
N GLY A 207 -25.67 -20.26 18.68
CA GLY A 207 -26.04 -21.42 19.50
C GLY A 207 -25.97 -21.13 20.99
N ARG A 208 -24.91 -20.44 21.46
CA ARG A 208 -24.76 -20.02 22.85
C ARG A 208 -25.87 -19.04 23.32
N LYS A 209 -26.27 -18.09 22.47
CA LYS A 209 -27.37 -17.15 22.78
C LYS A 209 -28.72 -17.84 22.87
N ARG A 210 -28.98 -18.92 22.08
CA ARG A 210 -30.21 -19.69 22.14
C ARG A 210 -30.29 -20.66 23.34
N ALA A 211 -29.17 -21.04 23.91
CA ALA A 211 -29.12 -21.94 25.09
C ALA A 211 -29.13 -21.18 26.42
N ALA A 212 -28.99 -19.85 26.39
CA ALA A 212 -28.94 -18.99 27.59
C ALA A 212 -30.21 -18.12 27.77
N GLY A 213 -31.20 -18.25 26.90
CA GLY A 213 -32.53 -17.63 27.01
C GLY A 213 -33.62 -18.68 26.92
#